data_4b543c3a285e39c4c3a6b910680f25dc
#
_entry.id   4b543c3a285e39c4c3a6b910680f25dc
#
_cell.length_a   1.000
_cell.length_b   1.000
_cell.length_c   1.000
_cell.angle_alpha   90.00
_cell.angle_beta   90.00
_cell.angle_gamma   90.00
#
_symmetry.space_group_name_H-M   'P 1'
#
loop_
_entity.id
_entity.type
_entity.pdbx_description
1 polymer ?
#
loop_
_entity_poly.entity_id
_entity_poly.type
_entity_poly.pdbx_seq_one_letter_code
_entity_poly.pdbx_strand_id
1 'polypeptide(L)'
;ILSLLIAVALNSIPKFQKVLQTIFFLPYVTNTIAIGMVFAVMFDTNSGLINTLIEMFGGDPVEWLGSAAGTASYWHCMFVVLVYIIWNALPFKILILLSGLQSIDKQYYQAAQIDGTSKFRTLTRITAPLLSPQIIYLMITSFIGAFKEYNSIVAIIGPTATPYGYQSPIMGTVVWYLYQNIKGGKDGFGMGYAAAGSLLLFIIIMIITAINSRISKKFVHY
;
A
#
# COMPACT_ATOMS: atom_id res chain seq x y z
N ILE A 1 3.56 9.29 -3.36
CA ILE A 1 4.01 10.57 -2.79
C ILE A 1 4.83 10.32 -1.53
N LEU A 2 4.28 9.61 -0.52
CA LEU A 2 4.98 9.33 0.74
C LEU A 2 6.32 8.61 0.51
N SER A 3 6.35 7.60 -0.35
CA SER A 3 7.60 6.88 -0.69
C SER A 3 8.65 7.77 -1.37
N LEU A 4 8.23 8.73 -2.18
CA LEU A 4 9.14 9.69 -2.80
C LEU A 4 9.76 10.63 -1.75
N LEU A 5 8.95 11.15 -0.83
CA LEU A 5 9.44 12.02 0.24
C LEU A 5 10.44 11.28 1.14
N ILE A 6 10.13 10.03 1.51
CA ILE A 6 11.02 9.20 2.33
C ILE A 6 12.31 8.87 1.55
N ALA A 7 12.21 8.52 0.26
CA ALA A 7 13.38 8.23 -0.57
C ALA A 7 14.32 9.46 -0.69
N VAL A 8 13.75 10.65 -0.89
CA VAL A 8 14.52 11.92 -0.95
C VAL A 8 15.17 12.20 0.42
N ALA A 9 14.43 12.01 1.52
CA ALA A 9 14.99 12.18 2.87
C ALA A 9 16.14 11.21 3.13
N LEU A 10 15.98 9.93 2.79
CA LEU A 10 17.02 8.91 2.92
C LEU A 10 18.25 9.21 2.05
N ASN A 11 18.05 9.71 0.84
CA ASN A 11 19.14 10.10 -0.04
C ASN A 11 19.96 11.29 0.50
N SER A 12 19.36 12.10 1.38
CA SER A 12 20.02 13.24 2.01
C SER A 12 20.93 12.83 3.19
N ILE A 13 20.85 11.58 3.67
CA ILE A 13 21.57 11.09 4.86
C ILE A 13 22.50 9.91 4.50
N PRO A 14 23.59 10.11 3.77
CA PRO A 14 24.41 9.01 3.22
C PRO A 14 25.03 8.11 4.31
N LYS A 15 25.35 8.65 5.48
CA LYS A 15 25.98 7.88 6.57
C LYS A 15 25.10 6.76 7.15
N PHE A 16 23.81 7.00 7.27
CA PHE A 16 22.84 6.06 7.84
C PHE A 16 21.94 5.39 6.78
N GLN A 17 22.10 5.75 5.52
CA GLN A 17 21.25 5.31 4.43
C GLN A 17 21.11 3.78 4.36
N LYS A 18 22.23 3.05 4.43
CA LYS A 18 22.23 1.58 4.37
C LYS A 18 21.48 0.95 5.54
N VAL A 19 21.68 1.45 6.76
CA VAL A 19 21.02 0.94 7.97
C VAL A 19 19.53 1.22 7.92
N LEU A 20 19.14 2.46 7.61
CA LEU A 20 17.73 2.85 7.46
C LEU A 20 17.06 2.08 6.35
N GLN A 21 17.73 1.89 5.21
CA GLN A 21 17.22 1.09 4.10
C GLN A 21 16.95 -0.35 4.55
N THR A 22 17.85 -0.98 5.31
CA THR A 22 17.64 -2.33 5.84
C THR A 22 16.44 -2.38 6.79
N ILE A 23 16.31 -1.41 7.70
CA ILE A 23 15.18 -1.32 8.65
C ILE A 23 13.85 -1.16 7.90
N PHE A 24 13.81 -0.26 6.91
CA PHE A 24 12.60 -0.06 6.10
C PHE A 24 12.28 -1.27 5.22
N PHE A 25 13.27 -2.07 4.80
CA PHE A 25 13.06 -3.22 3.95
C PHE A 25 12.62 -4.48 4.70
N LEU A 26 12.90 -4.56 6.00
CA LEU A 26 12.56 -5.71 6.84
C LEU A 26 11.08 -6.14 6.73
N PRO A 27 10.09 -5.23 6.78
CA PRO A 27 8.69 -5.58 6.62
C PRO A 27 8.33 -6.22 5.28
N TYR A 28 9.02 -5.84 4.23
CA TYR A 28 8.76 -6.37 2.88
C TYR A 28 9.19 -7.83 2.69
N VAL A 29 10.22 -8.26 3.42
CA VAL A 29 10.75 -9.63 3.34
C VAL A 29 9.95 -10.60 4.20
N THR A 30 9.21 -10.09 5.18
CA THR A 30 8.43 -10.91 6.09
C THR A 30 7.10 -11.35 5.50
N ASN A 31 6.51 -12.41 6.07
CA ASN A 31 5.22 -12.91 5.62
C ASN A 31 4.12 -11.85 5.84
N THR A 32 3.50 -11.40 4.76
CA THR A 32 2.45 -10.36 4.76
C THR A 32 1.28 -10.71 5.69
N ILE A 33 0.83 -11.97 5.70
CA ILE A 33 -0.30 -12.39 6.55
C ILE A 33 0.10 -12.33 8.03
N ALA A 34 1.29 -12.84 8.38
CA ALA A 34 1.75 -12.82 9.77
C ALA A 34 1.86 -11.39 10.32
N ILE A 35 2.44 -10.47 9.54
CA ILE A 35 2.50 -9.06 9.96
C ILE A 35 1.12 -8.40 9.99
N GLY A 36 0.24 -8.73 9.06
CA GLY A 36 -1.14 -8.23 9.09
C GLY A 36 -1.88 -8.66 10.35
N MET A 37 -1.66 -9.90 10.83
CA MET A 37 -2.19 -10.34 12.13
C MET A 37 -1.62 -9.54 13.31
N VAL A 38 -0.34 -9.18 13.28
CA VAL A 38 0.25 -8.28 14.29
C VAL A 38 -0.45 -6.92 14.25
N PHE A 39 -0.70 -6.37 13.07
CA PHE A 39 -1.48 -5.14 12.94
C PHE A 39 -2.90 -5.28 13.50
N ALA A 40 -3.58 -6.39 13.24
CA ALA A 40 -4.90 -6.65 13.81
C ALA A 40 -4.87 -6.62 15.35
N VAL A 41 -3.86 -7.23 15.98
CA VAL A 41 -3.66 -7.18 17.43
C VAL A 41 -3.32 -5.76 17.92
N MET A 42 -2.51 -5.01 17.19
CA MET A 42 -2.19 -3.62 17.55
C MET A 42 -3.43 -2.71 17.55
N PHE A 43 -4.38 -2.95 16.64
CA PHE A 43 -5.66 -2.24 16.53
C PHE A 43 -6.84 -2.96 17.19
N ASP A 44 -6.56 -3.95 18.05
CA ASP A 44 -7.63 -4.58 18.85
C ASP A 44 -8.31 -3.54 19.73
N THR A 45 -9.63 -3.62 19.84
CA THR A 45 -10.44 -2.64 20.56
C THR A 45 -10.17 -2.65 22.06
N ASN A 46 -10.03 -3.84 22.66
CA ASN A 46 -9.95 -3.98 24.11
C ASN A 46 -8.52 -3.97 24.66
N SER A 47 -7.58 -4.57 23.92
CA SER A 47 -6.20 -4.80 24.39
C SER A 47 -5.14 -4.29 23.41
N GLY A 48 -5.56 -3.56 22.37
CA GLY A 48 -4.66 -3.07 21.33
C GLY A 48 -3.74 -1.93 21.79
N LEU A 49 -2.49 -1.97 21.32
CA LEU A 49 -1.50 -0.96 21.62
C LEU A 49 -1.97 0.46 21.27
N ILE A 50 -2.73 0.61 20.17
CA ILE A 50 -3.19 1.93 19.71
C ILE A 50 -4.18 2.53 20.68
N ASN A 51 -5.16 1.75 21.17
CA ASN A 51 -6.12 2.25 22.16
C ASN A 51 -5.44 2.52 23.51
N THR A 52 -4.50 1.69 23.94
CA THR A 52 -3.68 1.96 25.14
C THR A 52 -2.94 3.30 25.05
N LEU A 53 -2.38 3.63 23.87
CA LEU A 53 -1.75 4.93 23.64
C LEU A 53 -2.78 6.08 23.68
N ILE A 54 -3.94 5.92 23.05
CA ILE A 54 -5.01 6.92 23.05
C ILE A 54 -5.44 7.23 24.48
N GLU A 55 -5.70 6.20 25.28
CA GLU A 55 -6.09 6.33 26.70
C GLU A 55 -4.99 6.99 27.55
N MET A 56 -3.70 6.68 27.29
CA MET A 56 -2.57 7.29 27.97
C MET A 56 -2.52 8.83 27.74
N PHE A 57 -2.99 9.30 26.57
CA PHE A 57 -3.11 10.72 26.27
C PHE A 57 -4.48 11.31 26.63
N GLY A 58 -5.33 10.57 27.34
CA GLY A 58 -6.63 11.02 27.82
C GLY A 58 -7.76 10.99 26.79
N GLY A 59 -7.59 10.24 25.69
CA GLY A 59 -8.65 10.03 24.70
C GLY A 59 -9.48 8.79 25.03
N ASP A 60 -10.68 8.70 24.43
CA ASP A 60 -11.54 7.53 24.53
C ASP A 60 -11.08 6.42 23.57
N PRO A 61 -11.21 5.12 23.95
CA PRO A 61 -10.88 4.00 23.08
C PRO A 61 -11.79 3.96 21.84
N VAL A 62 -11.20 3.64 20.70
CA VAL A 62 -11.89 3.60 19.41
C VAL A 62 -12.19 2.15 19.02
N GLU A 63 -13.40 1.89 18.54
CA GLU A 63 -13.81 0.60 17.97
C GLU A 63 -13.22 0.42 16.56
N TRP A 64 -11.95 0.01 16.49
CA TRP A 64 -11.22 -0.13 15.22
C TRP A 64 -11.74 -1.31 14.38
N LEU A 65 -11.68 -2.51 14.95
CA LEU A 65 -12.05 -3.76 14.28
C LEU A 65 -13.31 -4.39 14.89
N GLY A 66 -13.89 -3.73 15.88
CA GLY A 66 -15.02 -4.19 16.66
C GLY A 66 -14.64 -5.13 17.82
N SER A 67 -15.59 -5.34 18.71
CA SER A 67 -15.44 -6.20 19.87
C SER A 67 -16.79 -6.86 20.23
N ALA A 68 -16.80 -7.74 21.23
CA ALA A 68 -18.03 -8.29 21.77
C ALA A 68 -18.98 -7.21 22.33
N ALA A 69 -18.47 -6.03 22.65
CA ALA A 69 -19.21 -4.92 23.22
C ALA A 69 -19.74 -3.93 22.16
N GLY A 70 -19.16 -3.93 20.94
CA GLY A 70 -19.52 -2.95 19.92
C GLY A 70 -19.24 -3.40 18.49
N THR A 71 -20.01 -2.84 17.55
CA THR A 71 -19.86 -3.10 16.11
C THR A 71 -18.80 -2.18 15.52
N ALA A 72 -17.82 -2.73 14.82
CA ALA A 72 -16.84 -1.93 14.10
C ALA A 72 -17.52 -1.04 13.05
N SER A 73 -17.08 0.21 12.95
CA SER A 73 -17.45 1.03 11.81
C SER A 73 -16.70 0.54 10.55
N TYR A 74 -17.39 0.45 9.41
CA TYR A 74 -16.78 0.17 8.12
C TYR A 74 -15.55 1.07 7.85
N TRP A 75 -15.66 2.36 8.17
CA TRP A 75 -14.59 3.32 7.95
C TRP A 75 -13.38 3.10 8.87
N HIS A 76 -13.59 2.64 10.12
CA HIS A 76 -12.48 2.29 11.00
C HIS A 76 -11.74 1.05 10.48
N CYS A 77 -12.46 0.00 10.10
CA CYS A 77 -11.85 -1.17 9.47
C CYS A 77 -11.09 -0.80 8.19
N MET A 78 -11.69 0.02 7.34
CA MET A 78 -11.06 0.50 6.11
C MET A 78 -9.78 1.29 6.40
N PHE A 79 -9.81 2.15 7.43
CA PHE A 79 -8.63 2.90 7.85
C PHE A 79 -7.48 1.98 8.28
N VAL A 80 -7.74 0.99 9.14
CA VAL A 80 -6.74 0.03 9.60
C VAL A 80 -6.12 -0.74 8.42
N VAL A 81 -6.97 -1.25 7.53
CA VAL A 81 -6.53 -1.97 6.32
C VAL A 81 -5.69 -1.06 5.41
N LEU A 82 -6.10 0.19 5.19
CA LEU A 82 -5.36 1.14 4.35
C LEU A 82 -4.01 1.51 4.97
N VAL A 83 -3.95 1.75 6.28
CA VAL A 83 -2.68 2.01 6.98
C VAL A 83 -1.72 0.85 6.80
N TYR A 84 -2.21 -0.38 6.96
CA TYR A 84 -1.42 -1.58 6.75
C TYR A 84 -0.92 -1.71 5.29
N ILE A 85 -1.81 -1.57 4.30
CA ILE A 85 -1.46 -1.68 2.87
C ILE A 85 -0.40 -0.64 2.50
N ILE A 86 -0.59 0.61 2.93
CA ILE A 86 0.37 1.69 2.67
C ILE A 86 1.72 1.34 3.30
N TRP A 87 1.74 0.99 4.58
CA TRP A 87 2.96 0.67 5.31
C TRP A 87 3.70 -0.52 4.69
N ASN A 88 3.00 -1.59 4.34
CA ASN A 88 3.58 -2.79 3.72
C ASN A 88 4.13 -2.52 2.30
N ALA A 89 3.50 -1.61 1.55
CA ALA A 89 3.93 -1.26 0.20
C ALA A 89 5.08 -0.24 0.13
N LEU A 90 5.33 0.53 1.21
CA LEU A 90 6.35 1.59 1.25
C LEU A 90 7.77 1.09 0.95
N PRO A 91 8.27 -0.01 1.56
CA PRO A 91 9.65 -0.44 1.41
C PRO A 91 10.08 -0.63 -0.04
N PHE A 92 9.31 -1.38 -0.80
CA PHE A 92 9.59 -1.64 -2.21
C PHE A 92 9.61 -0.36 -3.05
N LYS A 93 8.63 0.53 -2.81
CA LYS A 93 8.52 1.81 -3.53
C LYS A 93 9.67 2.76 -3.19
N ILE A 94 10.08 2.81 -1.92
CA ILE A 94 11.23 3.60 -1.47
C ILE A 94 12.50 3.10 -2.14
N LEU A 95 12.71 1.79 -2.21
CA LEU A 95 13.90 1.19 -2.80
C LEU A 95 14.03 1.52 -4.29
N ILE A 96 12.96 1.40 -5.06
CA ILE A 96 12.93 1.74 -6.49
C ILE A 96 13.22 3.23 -6.71
N LEU A 97 12.58 4.11 -5.93
CA LEU A 97 12.79 5.55 -6.04
C LEU A 97 14.19 5.97 -5.60
N LEU A 98 14.71 5.34 -4.55
CA LEU A 98 16.07 5.61 -4.06
C LEU A 98 17.13 5.18 -5.10
N SER A 99 16.95 4.02 -5.72
CA SER A 99 17.81 3.57 -6.83
C SER A 99 17.76 4.56 -8.00
N GLY A 100 16.56 5.04 -8.35
CA GLY A 100 16.40 6.08 -9.37
C GLY A 100 17.08 7.40 -8.99
N LEU A 101 16.95 7.85 -7.74
CA LEU A 101 17.62 9.06 -7.24
C LEU A 101 19.15 8.96 -7.33
N GLN A 102 19.71 7.78 -7.07
CA GLN A 102 21.16 7.54 -7.15
C GLN A 102 21.70 7.49 -8.58
N SER A 103 20.83 7.22 -9.56
CA SER A 103 21.20 7.21 -10.97
C SER A 103 21.21 8.60 -11.63
N ILE A 104 20.64 9.61 -10.97
CA ILE A 104 20.64 10.99 -11.47
C ILE A 104 22.05 11.59 -11.33
N ASP A 105 22.56 12.17 -12.42
CA ASP A 105 23.86 12.82 -12.40
C ASP A 105 23.88 14.00 -11.42
N LYS A 106 24.94 14.04 -10.61
CA LYS A 106 25.14 15.09 -9.60
C LYS A 106 25.29 16.48 -10.22
N GLN A 107 25.66 16.58 -11.47
CA GLN A 107 25.80 17.85 -12.20
C GLN A 107 24.50 18.66 -12.21
N TYR A 108 23.33 18.00 -12.33
CA TYR A 108 22.04 18.68 -12.25
C TYR A 108 21.81 19.38 -10.90
N TYR A 109 22.22 18.73 -9.81
CA TYR A 109 22.10 19.31 -8.47
C TYR A 109 23.11 20.40 -8.20
N GLN A 110 24.34 20.28 -8.75
CA GLN A 110 25.37 21.31 -8.66
C GLN A 110 24.97 22.58 -9.42
N ALA A 111 24.44 22.43 -10.62
CA ALA A 111 23.91 23.56 -11.41
C ALA A 111 22.76 24.26 -10.65
N ALA A 112 21.82 23.49 -10.11
CA ALA A 112 20.72 24.04 -9.31
C ALA A 112 21.18 24.78 -8.04
N GLN A 113 22.29 24.37 -7.44
CA GLN A 113 22.90 25.07 -6.29
C GLN A 113 23.55 26.39 -6.72
N ILE A 114 24.25 26.41 -7.86
CA ILE A 114 24.84 27.65 -8.42
C ILE A 114 23.75 28.68 -8.75
N ASP A 115 22.62 28.21 -9.31
CA ASP A 115 21.47 29.05 -9.63
C ASP A 115 20.66 29.48 -8.39
N GLY A 116 21.07 29.12 -7.17
CA GLY A 116 20.35 29.42 -5.91
C GLY A 116 18.95 28.82 -5.82
N THR A 117 18.69 27.72 -6.55
CA THR A 117 17.36 27.09 -6.60
C THR A 117 16.99 26.45 -5.26
N SER A 118 15.78 26.73 -4.75
CA SER A 118 15.29 26.13 -3.50
C SER A 118 15.12 24.60 -3.61
N LYS A 119 15.27 23.89 -2.48
CA LYS A 119 15.13 22.42 -2.42
C LYS A 119 13.78 21.92 -2.98
N PHE A 120 12.69 22.62 -2.71
CA PHE A 120 11.37 22.27 -3.24
C PHE A 120 11.30 22.45 -4.78
N ARG A 121 11.88 23.51 -5.31
CA ARG A 121 11.94 23.74 -6.76
C ARG A 121 12.85 22.69 -7.44
N THR A 122 13.97 22.34 -6.82
CA THR A 122 14.84 21.25 -7.30
C THR A 122 14.08 19.91 -7.32
N LEU A 123 13.33 19.59 -6.25
CA LEU A 123 12.52 18.38 -6.20
C LEU A 123 11.47 18.32 -7.32
N THR A 124 10.74 19.41 -7.54
CA THR A 124 9.60 19.43 -8.48
C THR A 124 10.02 19.62 -9.94
N ARG A 125 11.10 20.36 -10.22
CA ARG A 125 11.52 20.71 -11.59
C ARG A 125 12.69 19.88 -12.13
N ILE A 126 13.46 19.23 -11.26
CA ILE A 126 14.63 18.42 -11.66
C ILE A 126 14.40 16.97 -11.26
N THR A 127 14.25 16.71 -9.94
CA THR A 127 14.22 15.34 -9.43
C THR A 127 12.99 14.57 -9.89
N ALA A 128 11.79 15.11 -9.74
CA ALA A 128 10.55 14.41 -10.08
C ALA A 128 10.41 14.13 -11.60
N PRO A 129 10.74 15.07 -12.50
CA PRO A 129 10.77 14.78 -13.94
C PRO A 129 11.79 13.70 -14.33
N LEU A 130 13.00 13.73 -13.77
CA LEU A 130 14.04 12.72 -14.05
C LEU A 130 13.67 11.34 -13.46
N LEU A 131 12.87 11.30 -12.40
CA LEU A 131 12.32 10.06 -11.83
C LEU A 131 11.01 9.62 -12.48
N SER A 132 10.53 10.34 -13.50
CA SER A 132 9.23 10.03 -14.11
C SER A 132 9.09 8.57 -14.56
N PRO A 133 10.09 7.88 -15.12
CA PRO A 133 9.97 6.47 -15.49
C PRO A 133 9.68 5.57 -14.28
N GLN A 134 10.39 5.78 -13.16
CA GLN A 134 10.21 5.00 -11.92
C GLN A 134 8.87 5.31 -11.27
N ILE A 135 8.46 6.57 -11.24
CA ILE A 135 7.16 6.99 -10.69
C ILE A 135 6.02 6.32 -11.48
N ILE A 136 6.10 6.33 -12.80
CA ILE A 136 5.10 5.70 -13.67
C ILE A 136 5.06 4.19 -13.48
N TYR A 137 6.22 3.54 -13.43
CA TYR A 137 6.31 2.11 -13.12
C TYR A 137 5.61 1.78 -11.80
N LEU A 138 5.89 2.56 -10.74
CA LEU A 138 5.27 2.37 -9.42
C LEU A 138 3.77 2.68 -9.43
N MET A 139 3.31 3.63 -10.21
CA MET A 139 1.87 3.89 -10.40
C MET A 139 1.18 2.70 -11.04
N ILE A 140 1.66 2.22 -12.17
CA ILE A 140 1.06 1.10 -12.90
C ILE A 140 1.01 -0.16 -12.01
N THR A 141 2.13 -0.52 -11.39
CA THR A 141 2.21 -1.69 -10.51
C THR A 141 1.33 -1.56 -9.27
N SER A 142 1.16 -0.35 -8.73
CA SER A 142 0.27 -0.09 -7.60
C SER A 142 -1.21 -0.24 -7.97
N PHE A 143 -1.61 0.21 -9.16
CA PHE A 143 -2.97 -0.01 -9.66
C PHE A 143 -3.27 -1.51 -9.82
N ILE A 144 -2.36 -2.24 -10.46
CA ILE A 144 -2.50 -3.70 -10.62
C ILE A 144 -2.61 -4.37 -9.24
N GLY A 145 -1.75 -3.96 -8.29
CA GLY A 145 -1.74 -4.48 -6.92
C GLY A 145 -3.07 -4.23 -6.19
N ALA A 146 -3.63 -3.03 -6.31
CA ALA A 146 -4.89 -2.67 -5.67
C ALA A 146 -6.07 -3.55 -6.12
N PHE A 147 -6.16 -3.88 -7.41
CA PHE A 147 -7.17 -4.80 -7.92
C PHE A 147 -6.97 -6.26 -7.47
N LYS A 148 -5.74 -6.62 -7.11
CA LYS A 148 -5.37 -7.98 -6.66
C LYS A 148 -5.31 -8.12 -5.14
N GLU A 149 -5.79 -7.10 -4.39
CA GLU A 149 -5.71 -7.13 -2.94
C GLU A 149 -6.59 -8.23 -2.34
N TYR A 150 -5.97 -9.06 -1.52
CA TYR A 150 -6.58 -10.18 -0.83
C TYR A 150 -5.96 -10.39 0.57
N ASN A 151 -4.62 -10.41 0.62
CA ASN A 151 -3.87 -10.81 1.81
C ASN A 151 -4.11 -9.88 3.00
N SER A 152 -4.20 -8.57 2.78
CA SER A 152 -4.40 -7.60 3.85
C SER A 152 -5.78 -7.74 4.49
N ILE A 153 -6.81 -8.02 3.67
CA ILE A 153 -8.17 -8.26 4.18
C ILE A 153 -8.19 -9.52 5.05
N VAL A 154 -7.63 -10.62 4.54
CA VAL A 154 -7.60 -11.90 5.28
C VAL A 154 -6.77 -11.81 6.55
N ALA A 155 -5.67 -11.07 6.52
CA ALA A 155 -4.76 -10.92 7.66
C ALA A 155 -5.36 -10.07 8.79
N ILE A 156 -6.10 -9.01 8.48
CA ILE A 156 -6.62 -8.05 9.45
C ILE A 156 -8.05 -8.38 9.86
N ILE A 157 -8.92 -8.61 8.88
CA ILE A 157 -10.36 -8.84 9.12
C ILE A 157 -10.66 -10.33 9.31
N GLY A 158 -9.85 -11.18 8.69
CA GLY A 158 -10.05 -12.63 8.70
C GLY A 158 -10.53 -13.20 7.36
N PRO A 159 -10.59 -14.54 7.24
CA PRO A 159 -10.88 -15.23 6.00
C PRO A 159 -12.31 -15.02 5.48
N THR A 160 -13.24 -14.59 6.34
CA THR A 160 -14.62 -14.29 5.98
C THR A 160 -14.81 -12.88 5.44
N ALA A 161 -13.81 -12.00 5.55
CA ALA A 161 -13.89 -10.57 5.24
C ALA A 161 -15.09 -9.86 5.92
N THR A 162 -15.50 -10.39 7.08
CA THR A 162 -16.64 -9.91 7.85
C THR A 162 -16.13 -9.32 9.16
N PRO A 163 -16.12 -7.99 9.31
CA PRO A 163 -15.74 -7.36 10.57
C PRO A 163 -16.71 -7.75 11.69
N TYR A 164 -16.27 -7.60 12.91
CA TYR A 164 -17.07 -7.95 14.07
C TYR A 164 -18.38 -7.15 14.13
N GLY A 165 -19.49 -7.81 14.42
CA GLY A 165 -20.83 -7.20 14.45
C GLY A 165 -21.57 -7.18 13.10
N TYR A 166 -20.93 -7.56 12.00
CA TYR A 166 -21.59 -7.68 10.70
C TYR A 166 -21.95 -9.13 10.38
N GLN A 167 -23.03 -9.34 9.61
CA GLN A 167 -23.48 -10.65 9.15
C GLN A 167 -23.04 -10.96 7.71
N SER A 168 -22.45 -10.00 7.02
CA SER A 168 -22.07 -10.11 5.63
C SER A 168 -20.62 -9.64 5.40
N PRO A 169 -19.94 -10.13 4.37
CA PRO A 169 -18.52 -9.83 4.10
C PRO A 169 -18.35 -8.44 3.46
N ILE A 170 -18.64 -7.38 4.22
CA ILE A 170 -18.61 -5.99 3.74
C ILE A 170 -17.20 -5.50 3.33
N MET A 171 -16.14 -6.19 3.78
CA MET A 171 -14.75 -5.90 3.43
C MET A 171 -14.20 -6.80 2.32
N GLY A 172 -15.07 -7.61 1.69
CA GLY A 172 -14.68 -8.52 0.62
C GLY A 172 -14.18 -7.80 -0.64
N THR A 173 -12.96 -8.10 -1.07
CA THR A 173 -12.43 -7.67 -2.36
C THR A 173 -12.88 -8.59 -3.49
N VAL A 174 -12.68 -8.17 -4.76
CA VAL A 174 -13.00 -9.02 -5.92
C VAL A 174 -12.23 -10.34 -5.85
N VAL A 175 -10.92 -10.31 -5.52
CA VAL A 175 -10.12 -11.54 -5.41
C VAL A 175 -10.58 -12.41 -4.26
N TRP A 176 -10.98 -11.81 -3.13
CA TRP A 176 -11.59 -12.54 -2.02
C TRP A 176 -12.87 -13.26 -2.47
N TYR A 177 -13.75 -12.59 -3.19
CA TYR A 177 -14.98 -13.18 -3.73
C TYR A 177 -14.67 -14.36 -4.68
N LEU A 178 -13.70 -14.20 -5.59
CA LEU A 178 -13.29 -15.27 -6.50
C LEU A 178 -12.77 -16.50 -5.74
N TYR A 179 -11.97 -16.26 -4.71
CA TYR A 179 -11.40 -17.33 -3.88
C TYR A 179 -12.47 -18.09 -3.07
N GLN A 180 -13.49 -17.39 -2.56
CA GLN A 180 -14.61 -18.04 -1.87
C GLN A 180 -15.43 -18.93 -2.81
N ASN A 181 -15.61 -18.50 -4.07
CA ASN A 181 -16.29 -19.33 -5.07
C ASN A 181 -15.51 -20.61 -5.41
N ILE A 182 -14.17 -20.56 -5.45
CA ILE A 182 -13.33 -21.78 -5.64
C ILE A 182 -13.54 -22.75 -4.50
N LYS A 183 -13.63 -22.27 -3.24
CA LYS A 183 -13.72 -23.14 -2.05
C LYS A 183 -15.08 -23.76 -1.81
N GLY A 184 -16.17 -23.12 -2.23
CA GLY A 184 -17.47 -23.60 -1.77
C GLY A 184 -18.68 -23.07 -2.55
N GLY A 185 -18.59 -23.01 -3.87
CA GLY A 185 -19.78 -22.75 -4.67
C GLY A 185 -20.87 -23.81 -4.35
N LYS A 186 -21.93 -23.38 -3.67
CA LYS A 186 -23.03 -24.22 -3.18
C LYS A 186 -23.70 -25.03 -4.31
N ASP A 187 -23.55 -24.61 -5.57
CA ASP A 187 -24.24 -25.15 -6.73
C ASP A 187 -23.35 -25.97 -7.68
N GLY A 188 -22.11 -26.33 -7.25
CA GLY A 188 -21.18 -27.09 -8.08
C GLY A 188 -20.50 -26.28 -9.23
N PHE A 189 -20.95 -25.06 -9.50
CA PHE A 189 -20.44 -24.18 -10.54
C PHE A 189 -19.42 -23.15 -10.04
N GLY A 190 -19.07 -23.19 -8.77
CA GLY A 190 -18.21 -22.19 -8.12
C GLY A 190 -16.89 -21.95 -8.83
N MET A 191 -16.25 -23.02 -9.31
CA MET A 191 -14.98 -22.93 -10.03
C MET A 191 -15.16 -22.25 -11.41
N GLY A 192 -16.27 -22.51 -12.10
CA GLY A 192 -16.62 -21.85 -13.37
C GLY A 192 -16.86 -20.34 -13.19
N TYR A 193 -17.60 -19.95 -12.14
CA TYR A 193 -17.82 -18.54 -11.81
C TYR A 193 -16.51 -17.84 -11.41
N ALA A 194 -15.66 -18.49 -10.63
CA ALA A 194 -14.35 -17.95 -10.26
C ALA A 194 -13.45 -17.77 -11.50
N ALA A 195 -13.44 -18.73 -12.43
CA ALA A 195 -12.69 -18.63 -13.67
C ALA A 195 -13.19 -17.48 -14.56
N ALA A 196 -14.51 -17.39 -14.78
CA ALA A 196 -15.12 -16.31 -15.56
C ALA A 196 -14.85 -14.95 -14.93
N GLY A 197 -15.01 -14.81 -13.61
CA GLY A 197 -14.70 -13.59 -12.88
C GLY A 197 -13.23 -13.19 -12.94
N SER A 198 -12.32 -14.17 -12.90
CA SER A 198 -10.88 -13.94 -13.04
C SER A 198 -10.52 -13.41 -14.43
N LEU A 199 -11.16 -13.93 -15.49
CA LEU A 199 -11.02 -13.42 -16.86
C LEU A 199 -11.54 -11.99 -17.00
N LEU A 200 -12.70 -11.70 -16.42
CA LEU A 200 -13.24 -10.32 -16.40
C LEU A 200 -12.30 -9.37 -15.66
N LEU A 201 -11.80 -9.75 -14.49
CA LEU A 201 -10.81 -8.96 -13.73
C LEU A 201 -9.54 -8.72 -14.54
N PHE A 202 -9.04 -9.74 -15.21
CA PHE A 202 -7.87 -9.63 -16.09
C PHE A 202 -8.11 -8.60 -17.23
N ILE A 203 -9.25 -8.66 -17.90
CA ILE A 203 -9.60 -7.70 -18.97
C ILE A 203 -9.67 -6.27 -18.42
N ILE A 204 -10.29 -6.07 -17.25
CA ILE A 204 -10.38 -4.76 -16.60
C ILE A 204 -9.00 -4.21 -16.29
N ILE A 205 -8.14 -5.02 -15.66
CA ILE A 205 -6.76 -4.64 -15.32
C ILE A 205 -5.97 -4.32 -16.60
N MET A 206 -6.13 -5.11 -17.66
CA MET A 206 -5.46 -4.90 -18.93
C MET A 206 -5.86 -3.56 -19.57
N ILE A 207 -7.15 -3.23 -19.59
CA ILE A 207 -7.67 -1.95 -20.11
C ILE A 207 -7.11 -0.78 -19.31
N ILE A 208 -7.20 -0.83 -17.97
CA ILE A 208 -6.67 0.22 -17.08
C ILE A 208 -5.16 0.38 -17.27
N THR A 209 -4.43 -0.71 -17.37
CA THR A 209 -2.97 -0.69 -17.61
C THR A 209 -2.64 -0.07 -18.95
N ALA A 210 -3.39 -0.40 -20.01
CA ALA A 210 -3.19 0.18 -21.33
C ALA A 210 -3.47 1.70 -21.33
N ILE A 211 -4.54 2.15 -20.66
CA ILE A 211 -4.87 3.56 -20.49
C ILE A 211 -3.72 4.27 -19.74
N ASN A 212 -3.31 3.74 -18.57
CA ASN A 212 -2.21 4.31 -17.78
C ASN A 212 -0.93 4.39 -18.58
N SER A 213 -0.57 3.34 -19.33
CA SER A 213 0.62 3.32 -20.19
C SER A 213 0.58 4.38 -21.30
N ARG A 214 -0.59 4.61 -21.90
CA ARG A 214 -0.75 5.66 -22.93
C ARG A 214 -0.63 7.07 -22.34
N ILE A 215 -1.26 7.32 -21.19
CA ILE A 215 -1.17 8.60 -20.48
C ILE A 215 0.28 8.86 -20.05
N SER A 216 0.93 7.85 -19.53
CA SER A 216 2.29 7.93 -19.01
C SER A 216 3.34 8.30 -20.06
N LYS A 217 3.17 7.87 -21.31
CA LYS A 217 4.07 8.24 -22.41
C LYS A 217 4.19 9.75 -22.62
N LYS A 218 3.18 10.53 -22.21
CA LYS A 218 3.19 12.00 -22.30
C LYS A 218 4.00 12.67 -21.17
N PHE A 219 4.28 11.94 -20.08
CA PHE A 219 4.93 12.49 -18.89
C PHE A 219 6.33 11.92 -18.64
N VAL A 220 6.78 10.97 -19.45
CA VAL A 220 8.17 10.47 -19.38
C VAL A 220 9.09 11.46 -20.08
N HIS A 221 10.05 11.97 -19.33
CA HIS A 221 11.15 12.79 -19.85
C HIS A 221 12.43 11.95 -19.76
N TYR A 222 13.06 11.74 -20.91
CA TYR A 222 14.36 11.08 -21.04
C TYR A 222 15.46 12.13 -21.06
#